data_d1ef8f1186d49de46a8e4cefea161e64
#
_entry.id   d1ef8f1186d49de46a8e4cefea161e64
#
_cell.length_a   1.000
_cell.length_b   1.000
_cell.length_c   1.000
_cell.angle_alpha   90.00
_cell.angle_beta   90.00
_cell.angle_gamma   90.00
#
_symmetry.space_group_name_H-M   'P 1'
#
loop_
_entity.id
_entity.type
_entity.pdbx_description
1 polymer ?
#
loop_
_entity_poly.entity_id
_entity_poly.type
_entity_poly.pdbx_seq_one_letter_code
_entity_poly.pdbx_strand_id
1 'polypeptide(L)'
;MNLQALQVRLIRPDEEQRYQALMHAHHYLGSLVKIGETLWYVATYLGEWVALLSFSSAALKCGVRDRWIGWNFRHQYSRLNLLTNNSRFLILPEWHYPNLASKALSLCLKRLPGDWLAYFGHPLLLVETFVDPAHFLGTLYKASNWLYLGNTQGFSRTREGYSSTATAPKMLFVSLLQADARVVLSRSNLESPYQPGTPKLMLSAEKMHSLYDFFTGIPDPRRAQGRRHSLPTVLAISTAAVLCGREGYKGLWDWAKALGPKGRERFRCRYVKGGFQIPSESIFRDVLIRVEPEQLDLALQQWHKAHGQDDESLAIDGKTMKNAIDREGRQTHIMSAIGHQSKTCYTQKKSVLCP
;
A
#
# COMPACT_ATOMS: atom_id res chain seq x y z
N MET A 1 -0.95 -0.12 -41.01
CA MET A 1 0.08 0.09 -39.99
C MET A 1 0.91 -1.19 -39.81
N ASN A 2 2.25 -1.07 -39.86
CA ASN A 2 3.12 -2.21 -39.55
C ASN A 2 3.36 -2.28 -38.04
N LEU A 3 2.71 -3.23 -37.36
CA LEU A 3 2.81 -3.37 -35.90
C LEU A 3 4.20 -3.83 -35.42
N GLN A 4 5.12 -4.22 -36.30
CA GLN A 4 6.50 -4.53 -35.91
C GLN A 4 7.31 -3.25 -35.59
N ALA A 5 6.92 -2.12 -36.14
CA ALA A 5 7.53 -0.83 -35.86
C ALA A 5 7.00 -0.15 -34.58
N LEU A 6 6.01 -0.79 -33.90
CA LEU A 6 5.49 -0.29 -32.66
C LEU A 6 6.52 -0.45 -31.53
N GLN A 7 6.79 0.62 -30.81
CA GLN A 7 7.68 0.64 -29.65
C GLN A 7 6.92 1.03 -28.40
N VAL A 8 7.35 0.55 -27.24
CA VAL A 8 6.81 0.93 -25.93
C VAL A 8 7.96 1.34 -25.03
N ARG A 9 7.79 2.47 -24.35
CA ARG A 9 8.76 2.97 -23.38
C ARG A 9 8.07 3.65 -22.21
N LEU A 10 8.80 3.82 -21.13
CA LEU A 10 8.38 4.72 -20.06
C LEU A 10 8.30 6.16 -20.60
N ILE A 11 7.37 6.94 -20.06
CA ILE A 11 7.35 8.38 -20.34
C ILE A 11 8.54 9.03 -19.65
N ARG A 12 9.03 10.13 -20.22
CA ARG A 12 10.03 10.99 -19.60
C ARG A 12 9.36 11.98 -18.64
N PRO A 13 10.09 12.55 -17.69
CA PRO A 13 9.53 13.54 -16.76
C PRO A 13 8.92 14.76 -17.48
N ASP A 14 9.54 15.22 -18.56
CA ASP A 14 9.06 16.34 -19.39
C ASP A 14 7.77 16.03 -20.16
N GLU A 15 7.42 14.76 -20.32
CA GLU A 15 6.23 14.29 -21.03
C GLU A 15 5.01 14.08 -20.12
N GLU A 16 5.17 14.20 -18.81
CA GLU A 16 4.12 13.87 -17.83
C GLU A 16 2.88 14.74 -18.01
N GLN A 17 3.05 16.02 -18.28
CA GLN A 17 1.94 16.95 -18.51
C GLN A 17 1.14 16.55 -19.75
N ARG A 18 1.82 16.23 -20.86
CA ARG A 18 1.18 15.75 -22.10
C ARG A 18 0.42 14.45 -21.87
N TYR A 19 1.04 13.51 -21.15
CA TYR A 19 0.41 12.23 -20.82
C TYR A 19 -0.90 12.43 -20.04
N GLN A 20 -0.88 13.27 -19.01
CA GLN A 20 -2.05 13.58 -18.19
C GLN A 20 -3.14 14.28 -18.98
N ALA A 21 -2.78 15.25 -19.83
CA ALA A 21 -3.74 15.97 -20.67
C ALA A 21 -4.47 15.02 -21.63
N LEU A 22 -3.74 14.15 -22.33
CA LEU A 22 -4.33 13.16 -23.24
C LEU A 22 -5.19 12.15 -22.48
N MET A 23 -4.74 11.69 -21.33
CA MET A 23 -5.51 10.76 -20.48
C MET A 23 -6.79 11.42 -19.98
N HIS A 24 -6.73 12.68 -19.56
CA HIS A 24 -7.91 13.44 -19.14
C HIS A 24 -8.92 13.65 -20.26
N ALA A 25 -8.44 13.98 -21.46
CA ALA A 25 -9.28 14.29 -22.61
C ALA A 25 -9.98 13.06 -23.20
N HIS A 26 -9.31 11.88 -23.20
CA HIS A 26 -9.76 10.74 -24.01
C HIS A 26 -10.07 9.46 -23.22
N HIS A 27 -9.68 9.37 -21.95
CA HIS A 27 -10.01 8.19 -21.15
C HIS A 27 -11.27 8.43 -20.32
N TYR A 28 -12.24 7.51 -20.33
CA TYR A 28 -13.53 7.64 -19.64
C TYR A 28 -13.44 7.88 -18.12
N LEU A 29 -12.34 7.49 -17.47
CA LEU A 29 -12.07 7.78 -16.05
C LEU A 29 -11.17 9.02 -15.87
N GLY A 30 -10.81 9.72 -16.94
CA GLY A 30 -9.92 10.86 -16.89
C GLY A 30 -8.48 10.54 -16.49
N SER A 31 -7.75 11.58 -16.09
CA SER A 31 -6.36 11.47 -15.63
C SER A 31 -6.23 10.63 -14.36
N LEU A 32 -5.05 10.04 -14.18
CA LEU A 32 -4.73 9.26 -12.99
C LEU A 32 -3.65 9.97 -12.17
N VAL A 33 -4.00 10.33 -10.93
CA VAL A 33 -2.99 10.72 -9.94
C VAL A 33 -2.16 9.50 -9.57
N LYS A 34 -0.83 9.62 -9.50
CA LYS A 34 0.05 8.54 -9.03
C LYS A 34 -0.31 8.15 -7.59
N ILE A 35 -0.81 6.93 -7.42
CA ILE A 35 -1.18 6.36 -6.13
C ILE A 35 -0.27 5.16 -5.87
N GLY A 36 0.63 5.30 -4.91
CA GLY A 36 1.63 4.29 -4.64
C GLY A 36 2.63 4.13 -5.79
N GLU A 37 3.20 2.94 -5.93
CA GLU A 37 4.12 2.60 -7.01
C GLU A 37 3.37 2.63 -8.33
N THR A 38 3.81 3.49 -9.26
CA THR A 38 3.11 3.72 -10.53
C THR A 38 4.10 3.99 -11.63
N LEU A 39 3.97 3.24 -12.74
CA LEU A 39 4.70 3.47 -13.99
C LEU A 39 3.73 3.84 -15.12
N TRP A 40 4.12 4.80 -15.91
CA TRP A 40 3.40 5.23 -17.10
C TRP A 40 4.20 4.94 -18.36
N TYR A 41 3.52 4.33 -19.31
CA TYR A 41 4.09 3.93 -20.58
C TYR A 41 3.40 4.65 -21.74
N VAL A 42 4.19 4.94 -22.77
CA VAL A 42 3.69 5.37 -24.06
C VAL A 42 4.09 4.34 -25.12
N ALA A 43 3.12 3.97 -25.95
CA ALA A 43 3.39 3.27 -27.20
C ALA A 43 3.54 4.28 -28.33
N THR A 44 4.59 4.12 -29.15
CA THR A 44 4.89 5.02 -30.27
C THR A 44 5.00 4.24 -31.57
N TYR A 45 4.55 4.86 -32.64
CA TYR A 45 4.70 4.38 -34.01
C TYR A 45 5.32 5.48 -34.87
N LEU A 46 6.50 5.21 -35.42
CA LEU A 46 7.27 6.21 -36.21
C LEU A 46 7.47 7.55 -35.47
N GLY A 47 7.63 7.50 -34.15
CA GLY A 47 7.81 8.66 -33.28
C GLY A 47 6.52 9.25 -32.72
N GLU A 48 5.36 8.99 -33.32
CA GLU A 48 4.08 9.49 -32.85
C GLU A 48 3.50 8.63 -31.72
N TRP A 49 2.87 9.27 -30.75
CA TRP A 49 2.18 8.59 -29.66
C TRP A 49 0.88 7.96 -30.16
N VAL A 50 0.69 6.68 -29.89
CA VAL A 50 -0.48 5.92 -30.37
C VAL A 50 -1.31 5.32 -29.24
N ALA A 51 -0.68 5.03 -28.09
CA ALA A 51 -1.38 4.50 -26.92
C ALA A 51 -0.68 4.87 -25.62
N LEU A 52 -1.46 4.95 -24.54
CA LEU A 52 -1.01 5.25 -23.19
C LEU A 52 -1.43 4.11 -22.26
N LEU A 53 -0.50 3.63 -21.42
CA LEU A 53 -0.76 2.59 -20.44
C LEU A 53 -0.24 3.01 -19.06
N SER A 54 -1.00 2.69 -18.02
CA SER A 54 -0.64 2.97 -16.65
C SER A 54 -0.71 1.70 -15.82
N PHE A 55 0.35 1.43 -15.05
CA PHE A 55 0.42 0.35 -14.09
C PHE A 55 0.65 0.96 -12.72
N SER A 56 -0.19 0.61 -11.75
CA SER A 56 -0.15 1.13 -10.39
C SER A 56 -0.24 0.01 -9.36
N SER A 57 0.00 0.33 -8.09
CA SER A 57 -0.16 -0.64 -6.99
C SER A 57 -1.51 -1.36 -7.08
N ALA A 58 -1.50 -2.66 -6.84
CA ALA A 58 -2.69 -3.51 -6.89
C ALA A 58 -3.74 -3.14 -5.83
N ALA A 59 -4.99 -3.50 -6.08
CA ALA A 59 -6.07 -3.25 -5.13
C ALA A 59 -5.85 -4.03 -3.82
N LEU A 60 -5.96 -3.34 -2.67
CA LEU A 60 -5.69 -3.95 -1.35
C LEU A 60 -6.56 -5.17 -1.08
N LYS A 61 -7.85 -5.09 -1.38
CA LYS A 61 -8.81 -6.19 -1.21
C LYS A 61 -9.51 -6.49 -2.54
N CYS A 62 -9.32 -7.69 -3.02
CA CYS A 62 -10.06 -8.22 -4.16
C CYS A 62 -10.42 -9.68 -3.90
N GLY A 63 -11.60 -9.93 -3.35
CA GLY A 63 -12.01 -11.26 -2.91
C GLY A 63 -11.99 -12.34 -4.01
N VAL A 64 -12.20 -11.95 -5.27
CA VAL A 64 -12.12 -12.87 -6.42
C VAL A 64 -10.67 -13.28 -6.67
N ARG A 65 -9.75 -12.31 -6.75
CA ARG A 65 -8.31 -12.55 -6.90
C ARG A 65 -7.77 -13.35 -5.72
N ASP A 66 -8.08 -12.92 -4.51
CA ASP A 66 -7.52 -13.49 -3.28
C ASP A 66 -7.92 -14.96 -3.13
N ARG A 67 -9.17 -15.32 -3.45
CA ARG A 67 -9.64 -16.71 -3.49
C ARG A 67 -8.95 -17.52 -4.60
N TRP A 68 -8.79 -16.95 -5.79
CA TRP A 68 -8.14 -17.63 -6.89
C TRP A 68 -6.66 -17.93 -6.62
N ILE A 69 -5.92 -16.99 -5.99
CA ILE A 69 -4.54 -17.24 -5.58
C ILE A 69 -4.49 -18.23 -4.41
N GLY A 70 -5.51 -18.28 -3.56
CA GLY A 70 -5.52 -19.04 -2.30
C GLY A 70 -5.00 -18.21 -1.12
N TRP A 71 -5.11 -16.89 -1.20
CA TRP A 71 -4.67 -16.00 -0.13
C TRP A 71 -5.65 -15.98 1.03
N ASN A 72 -5.07 -16.10 2.23
CA ASN A 72 -5.72 -15.62 3.43
C ASN A 72 -5.30 -14.16 3.68
N PHE A 73 -5.90 -13.55 4.66
CA PHE A 73 -5.62 -12.20 5.13
C PHE A 73 -4.11 -11.90 5.35
N ARG A 74 -3.34 -12.87 5.87
CA ARG A 74 -1.92 -12.71 6.15
C ARG A 74 -1.09 -12.56 4.86
N HIS A 75 -1.38 -13.37 3.86
CA HIS A 75 -0.70 -13.33 2.57
C HIS A 75 -0.91 -12.00 1.84
N GLN A 76 -2.12 -11.45 1.90
CA GLN A 76 -2.50 -10.23 1.23
C GLN A 76 -1.56 -9.06 1.55
N TYR A 77 -1.25 -8.85 2.82
CA TYR A 77 -0.42 -7.73 3.23
C TYR A 77 1.07 -7.88 2.92
N SER A 78 1.58 -9.10 2.90
CA SER A 78 3.01 -9.36 2.68
C SER A 78 3.38 -9.54 1.21
N ARG A 79 2.41 -9.64 0.30
CA ARG A 79 2.63 -10.05 -1.10
C ARG A 79 1.96 -9.15 -2.12
N LEU A 80 1.22 -8.13 -1.67
CA LEU A 80 0.50 -7.25 -2.58
C LEU A 80 1.45 -6.46 -3.48
N ASN A 81 2.66 -6.16 -3.00
CA ASN A 81 3.72 -5.51 -3.78
C ASN A 81 4.23 -6.37 -4.95
N LEU A 82 3.99 -7.68 -4.95
CA LEU A 82 4.32 -8.56 -6.07
C LEU A 82 3.26 -8.52 -7.20
N LEU A 83 2.22 -7.72 -7.02
CA LEU A 83 1.13 -7.51 -7.95
C LEU A 83 1.07 -6.06 -8.40
N THR A 84 0.70 -5.83 -9.65
CA THR A 84 0.37 -4.49 -10.15
C THR A 84 -0.97 -4.50 -10.88
N ASN A 85 -1.59 -3.33 -10.99
CA ASN A 85 -2.87 -3.12 -11.68
C ASN A 85 -2.65 -2.31 -12.95
N ASN A 86 -3.04 -2.84 -14.11
CA ASN A 86 -3.20 -2.01 -15.31
C ASN A 86 -4.40 -1.08 -15.11
N SER A 87 -4.12 0.08 -14.53
CA SER A 87 -5.13 1.02 -14.02
C SER A 87 -5.74 1.90 -15.10
N ARG A 88 -5.02 2.14 -16.21
CA ARG A 88 -5.50 2.87 -17.41
C ARG A 88 -4.89 2.27 -18.66
N PHE A 89 -5.71 2.20 -19.68
CA PHE A 89 -5.27 1.88 -21.03
C PHE A 89 -6.08 2.71 -22.03
N LEU A 90 -5.41 3.49 -22.83
CA LEU A 90 -6.00 4.38 -23.84
C LEU A 90 -5.31 4.16 -25.18
N ILE A 91 -6.08 3.87 -26.22
CA ILE A 91 -5.65 4.06 -27.60
C ILE A 91 -6.09 5.47 -28.01
N LEU A 92 -5.17 6.28 -28.56
CA LEU A 92 -5.48 7.62 -28.97
C LEU A 92 -6.46 7.61 -30.16
N PRO A 93 -7.38 8.58 -30.27
CA PRO A 93 -8.52 8.52 -31.20
C PRO A 93 -8.14 8.30 -32.68
N GLU A 94 -7.02 8.82 -33.11
CA GLU A 94 -6.57 8.71 -34.54
C GLU A 94 -5.98 7.31 -34.86
N TRP A 95 -5.79 6.44 -33.85
CA TRP A 95 -5.02 5.20 -33.98
C TRP A 95 -5.85 3.92 -33.78
N HIS A 96 -7.06 3.88 -34.34
CA HIS A 96 -7.91 2.69 -34.28
C HIS A 96 -7.52 1.64 -35.34
N TYR A 97 -6.42 0.92 -35.10
CA TYR A 97 -5.98 -0.16 -35.97
C TYR A 97 -6.19 -1.55 -35.33
N PRO A 98 -6.56 -2.57 -36.13
CA PRO A 98 -6.67 -3.95 -35.63
C PRO A 98 -5.39 -4.39 -34.93
N ASN A 99 -5.55 -5.05 -33.78
CA ASN A 99 -4.46 -5.62 -32.97
C ASN A 99 -3.46 -4.60 -32.37
N LEU A 100 -3.64 -3.28 -32.58
CA LEU A 100 -2.76 -2.27 -31.96
C LEU A 100 -2.76 -2.36 -30.44
N ALA A 101 -3.95 -2.45 -29.83
CA ALA A 101 -4.09 -2.50 -28.38
C ALA A 101 -3.42 -3.76 -27.77
N SER A 102 -3.68 -4.93 -28.34
CA SER A 102 -3.08 -6.18 -27.85
C SER A 102 -1.57 -6.21 -28.06
N LYS A 103 -1.08 -5.65 -29.16
CA LYS A 103 0.36 -5.53 -29.43
C LYS A 103 1.05 -4.58 -28.45
N ALA A 104 0.46 -3.40 -28.21
CA ALA A 104 0.97 -2.42 -27.23
C ALA A 104 1.01 -3.01 -25.82
N LEU A 105 -0.07 -3.67 -25.40
CA LEU A 105 -0.14 -4.37 -24.10
C LEU A 105 0.93 -5.47 -23.98
N SER A 106 1.08 -6.32 -25.00
CA SER A 106 2.10 -7.37 -25.01
C SER A 106 3.52 -6.83 -24.90
N LEU A 107 3.86 -5.77 -25.66
CA LEU A 107 5.16 -5.11 -25.57
C LEU A 107 5.41 -4.51 -24.19
N CYS A 108 4.38 -3.92 -23.61
CA CYS A 108 4.43 -3.35 -22.26
C CYS A 108 4.69 -4.41 -21.20
N LEU A 109 3.95 -5.55 -21.25
CA LEU A 109 4.09 -6.65 -20.29
C LEU A 109 5.47 -7.32 -20.35
N LYS A 110 6.10 -7.36 -21.53
CA LYS A 110 7.45 -7.92 -21.67
C LYS A 110 8.50 -7.12 -20.93
N ARG A 111 8.37 -5.81 -20.86
CA ARG A 111 9.34 -4.93 -20.21
C ARG A 111 9.00 -4.60 -18.76
N LEU A 112 7.71 -4.64 -18.41
CA LEU A 112 7.18 -4.25 -17.11
C LEU A 112 7.92 -4.85 -15.91
N PRO A 113 8.25 -6.17 -15.87
CA PRO A 113 8.97 -6.75 -14.73
C PRO A 113 10.36 -6.12 -14.52
N GLY A 114 11.09 -5.87 -15.60
CA GLY A 114 12.42 -5.25 -15.54
C GLY A 114 12.37 -3.79 -15.11
N ASP A 115 11.47 -3.02 -15.71
CA ASP A 115 11.27 -1.59 -15.36
C ASP A 115 10.81 -1.45 -13.90
N TRP A 116 9.89 -2.32 -13.45
CA TRP A 116 9.38 -2.28 -12.08
C TRP A 116 10.45 -2.60 -11.05
N LEU A 117 11.24 -3.64 -11.32
CA LEU A 117 12.38 -3.99 -10.46
C LEU A 117 13.41 -2.86 -10.40
N ALA A 118 13.71 -2.22 -11.53
CA ALA A 118 14.65 -1.11 -11.59
C ALA A 118 14.16 0.14 -10.83
N TYR A 119 12.85 0.43 -10.86
CA TYR A 119 12.29 1.62 -10.22
C TYR A 119 11.96 1.42 -8.74
N PHE A 120 11.46 0.24 -8.35
CA PHE A 120 10.91 0.01 -7.01
C PHE A 120 11.68 -1.03 -6.19
N GLY A 121 12.66 -1.72 -6.81
CA GLY A 121 13.57 -2.64 -6.11
C GLY A 121 12.97 -3.99 -5.72
N HIS A 122 11.80 -4.35 -6.27
CA HIS A 122 11.17 -5.66 -6.05
C HIS A 122 10.51 -6.20 -7.31
N PRO A 123 10.42 -7.54 -7.47
CA PRO A 123 9.85 -8.17 -8.65
C PRO A 123 8.32 -8.08 -8.67
N LEU A 124 7.76 -8.31 -9.87
CA LEU A 124 6.34 -8.55 -10.10
C LEU A 124 6.09 -9.99 -10.52
N LEU A 125 4.98 -10.55 -10.06
CA LEU A 125 4.51 -11.89 -10.42
C LEU A 125 3.21 -11.87 -11.22
N LEU A 126 2.35 -10.87 -11.01
CA LEU A 126 1.01 -10.84 -11.57
C LEU A 126 0.57 -9.41 -11.88
N VAL A 127 -0.12 -9.27 -13.00
CA VAL A 127 -0.84 -8.04 -13.35
C VAL A 127 -2.33 -8.30 -13.28
N GLU A 128 -3.08 -7.41 -12.64
CA GLU A 128 -4.53 -7.42 -12.63
C GLU A 128 -5.10 -6.22 -13.40
N THR A 129 -6.36 -6.30 -13.83
CA THR A 129 -7.11 -5.15 -14.34
C THR A 129 -8.59 -5.30 -14.05
N PHE A 130 -9.26 -4.17 -13.87
CA PHE A 130 -10.70 -4.09 -13.58
C PHE A 130 -11.42 -3.42 -14.76
N VAL A 131 -12.17 -4.20 -15.50
CA VAL A 131 -12.92 -3.73 -16.67
C VAL A 131 -14.36 -3.43 -16.26
N ASP A 132 -14.83 -2.24 -16.57
CA ASP A 132 -16.22 -1.83 -16.35
C ASP A 132 -17.11 -2.39 -17.46
N PRO A 133 -18.03 -3.33 -17.15
CA PRO A 133 -18.89 -3.95 -18.16
C PRO A 133 -19.90 -2.99 -18.80
N ALA A 134 -20.16 -1.82 -18.18
CA ALA A 134 -21.01 -0.80 -18.78
C ALA A 134 -20.35 -0.11 -19.98
N HIS A 135 -19.02 -0.16 -20.08
CA HIS A 135 -18.26 0.51 -21.14
C HIS A 135 -17.51 -0.48 -22.03
N PHE A 136 -17.07 -1.64 -21.51
CA PHE A 136 -16.17 -2.54 -22.21
C PHE A 136 -16.49 -4.02 -21.98
N LEU A 137 -16.37 -4.83 -23.01
CA LEU A 137 -16.58 -6.28 -22.95
C LEU A 137 -15.33 -7.07 -22.51
N GLY A 138 -14.22 -6.40 -22.25
CA GLY A 138 -12.94 -7.05 -21.91
C GLY A 138 -12.27 -7.79 -23.08
N THR A 139 -12.69 -7.52 -24.32
CA THR A 139 -12.22 -8.22 -25.53
C THR A 139 -10.71 -8.16 -25.68
N LEU A 140 -10.10 -7.00 -25.38
CA LEU A 140 -8.65 -6.82 -25.41
C LEU A 140 -7.94 -7.86 -24.53
N TYR A 141 -8.36 -7.98 -23.28
CA TYR A 141 -7.71 -8.87 -22.30
C TYR A 141 -7.94 -10.35 -22.65
N LYS A 142 -9.15 -10.71 -23.12
CA LYS A 142 -9.45 -12.04 -23.64
C LYS A 142 -8.55 -12.39 -24.83
N ALA A 143 -8.42 -11.48 -25.81
CA ALA A 143 -7.56 -11.66 -26.98
C ALA A 143 -6.05 -11.67 -26.64
N SER A 144 -5.66 -11.15 -25.48
CA SER A 144 -4.29 -11.13 -24.98
C SER A 144 -4.00 -12.28 -23.99
N ASN A 145 -4.84 -13.31 -23.95
CA ASN A 145 -4.72 -14.51 -23.09
C ASN A 145 -4.69 -14.20 -21.59
N TRP A 146 -5.38 -13.12 -21.15
CA TRP A 146 -5.59 -12.89 -19.74
C TRP A 146 -6.70 -13.79 -19.20
N LEU A 147 -6.52 -14.25 -17.97
CA LEU A 147 -7.51 -15.08 -17.27
C LEU A 147 -8.62 -14.19 -16.70
N TYR A 148 -9.87 -14.48 -17.08
CA TYR A 148 -11.03 -13.90 -16.43
C TYR A 148 -11.33 -14.63 -15.12
N LEU A 149 -11.30 -13.95 -13.99
CA LEU A 149 -11.51 -14.56 -12.67
C LEU A 149 -12.94 -14.39 -12.14
N GLY A 150 -13.75 -13.57 -12.78
CA GLY A 150 -15.11 -13.24 -12.36
C GLY A 150 -15.29 -11.77 -12.05
N ASN A 151 -16.46 -11.43 -11.48
CA ASN A 151 -16.83 -10.05 -11.16
C ASN A 151 -16.50 -9.70 -9.71
N THR A 152 -16.09 -8.44 -9.49
CA THR A 152 -15.97 -7.88 -8.15
C THR A 152 -17.32 -7.67 -7.50
N GLN A 153 -17.33 -7.43 -6.18
CA GLN A 153 -18.56 -7.11 -5.45
C GLN A 153 -19.00 -5.65 -5.58
N GLY A 154 -18.24 -4.82 -6.31
CA GLY A 154 -18.57 -3.42 -6.56
C GLY A 154 -18.26 -2.46 -5.41
N PHE A 155 -17.61 -2.88 -4.33
CA PHE A 155 -17.21 -1.97 -3.27
C PHE A 155 -15.98 -1.16 -3.68
N SER A 156 -16.05 0.16 -3.50
CA SER A 156 -14.95 1.09 -3.77
C SER A 156 -14.32 1.59 -2.48
N ARG A 157 -13.04 1.95 -2.52
CA ARG A 157 -12.36 2.58 -1.40
C ARG A 157 -12.78 4.06 -1.34
N THR A 158 -13.28 4.49 -0.17
CA THR A 158 -13.60 5.88 0.17
C THR A 158 -12.55 6.43 1.13
N ARG A 159 -12.62 7.73 1.44
CA ARG A 159 -11.76 8.34 2.48
C ARG A 159 -11.97 7.70 3.86
N GLU A 160 -13.15 7.20 4.15
CA GLU A 160 -13.54 6.60 5.42
C GLU A 160 -13.44 5.07 5.48
N GLY A 161 -12.93 4.44 4.40
CA GLY A 161 -12.79 2.99 4.31
C GLY A 161 -13.30 2.41 2.99
N TYR A 162 -14.29 1.53 3.04
CA TYR A 162 -15.00 1.02 1.86
C TYR A 162 -16.40 1.60 1.81
N SER A 163 -16.92 1.83 0.60
CA SER A 163 -18.31 2.27 0.42
C SER A 163 -19.27 1.28 1.09
N SER A 164 -20.28 1.80 1.78
CA SER A 164 -21.38 0.99 2.33
C SER A 164 -22.29 0.46 1.23
N THR A 165 -22.30 1.14 0.07
CA THR A 165 -23.11 0.78 -1.10
C THR A 165 -22.20 0.23 -2.19
N ALA A 166 -22.57 -0.93 -2.74
CA ALA A 166 -21.86 -1.51 -3.89
C ALA A 166 -22.10 -0.63 -5.13
N THR A 167 -21.02 -0.30 -5.84
CA THR A 167 -21.07 0.22 -7.19
C THR A 167 -21.21 -0.92 -8.18
N ALA A 168 -21.32 -0.63 -9.49
CA ALA A 168 -21.39 -1.69 -10.50
C ALA A 168 -20.21 -2.66 -10.41
N PRO A 169 -20.45 -3.99 -10.38
CA PRO A 169 -19.38 -4.99 -10.39
C PRO A 169 -18.50 -4.83 -11.61
N LYS A 170 -17.18 -4.98 -11.44
CA LYS A 170 -16.20 -4.93 -12.54
C LYS A 170 -15.69 -6.33 -12.84
N MET A 171 -15.45 -6.61 -14.12
CA MET A 171 -14.80 -7.84 -14.56
C MET A 171 -13.32 -7.78 -14.18
N LEU A 172 -12.85 -8.81 -13.49
CA LEU A 172 -11.44 -8.94 -13.12
C LEU A 172 -10.72 -9.85 -14.10
N PHE A 173 -9.67 -9.33 -14.70
CA PHE A 173 -8.73 -10.11 -15.51
C PHE A 173 -7.35 -10.09 -14.86
N VAL A 174 -6.61 -11.19 -15.01
CA VAL A 174 -5.21 -11.28 -14.55
C VAL A 174 -4.32 -11.88 -15.61
N SER A 175 -3.07 -11.45 -15.63
CA SER A 175 -1.98 -12.03 -16.43
C SER A 175 -0.83 -12.42 -15.52
N LEU A 176 -0.37 -13.66 -15.69
CA LEU A 176 0.82 -14.15 -15.00
C LEU A 176 2.06 -13.63 -15.73
N LEU A 177 2.96 -13.00 -15.00
CA LEU A 177 4.27 -12.56 -15.52
C LEU A 177 5.31 -13.67 -15.49
N GLN A 178 5.02 -14.72 -14.69
CA GLN A 178 5.79 -15.97 -14.61
C GLN A 178 4.82 -17.13 -14.54
N ALA A 179 5.16 -18.27 -15.13
CA ALA A 179 4.27 -19.42 -15.21
C ALA A 179 3.85 -19.98 -13.84
N ASP A 180 4.75 -19.93 -12.87
CA ASP A 180 4.54 -20.38 -11.48
C ASP A 180 4.07 -19.30 -10.51
N ALA A 181 3.75 -18.10 -11.01
CA ALA A 181 3.39 -16.94 -10.17
C ALA A 181 2.32 -17.27 -9.12
N ARG A 182 1.25 -17.99 -9.49
CA ARG A 182 0.20 -18.40 -8.57
C ARG A 182 0.73 -19.32 -7.46
N VAL A 183 1.60 -20.26 -7.81
CA VAL A 183 2.20 -21.20 -6.85
C VAL A 183 3.09 -20.44 -5.87
N VAL A 184 3.94 -19.55 -6.36
CA VAL A 184 4.79 -18.69 -5.52
C VAL A 184 3.95 -17.82 -4.60
N LEU A 185 2.92 -17.17 -5.14
CA LEU A 185 2.02 -16.30 -4.35
C LEU A 185 1.24 -17.05 -3.26
N SER A 186 1.00 -18.35 -3.41
CA SER A 186 0.25 -19.16 -2.44
C SER A 186 1.12 -19.90 -1.41
N ARG A 187 2.44 -19.96 -1.57
CA ARG A 187 3.35 -20.63 -0.62
C ARG A 187 3.21 -20.07 0.80
N SER A 188 3.44 -20.89 1.81
CA SER A 188 3.43 -20.42 3.22
C SER A 188 4.51 -19.38 3.48
N ASN A 189 5.70 -19.54 2.90
CA ASN A 189 6.81 -18.59 2.98
C ASN A 189 7.28 -18.23 1.57
N LEU A 190 7.61 -16.94 1.38
CA LEU A 190 8.27 -16.49 0.15
C LEU A 190 9.77 -16.72 0.27
N GLU A 191 10.37 -17.16 -0.83
CA GLU A 191 11.82 -17.26 -0.99
C GLU A 191 12.36 -16.00 -1.69
N SER A 192 13.66 -15.75 -1.56
CA SER A 192 14.33 -14.74 -2.38
C SER A 192 14.13 -15.05 -3.88
N PRO A 193 13.86 -14.08 -4.74
CA PRO A 193 13.84 -12.62 -4.52
C PRO A 193 12.46 -12.05 -4.14
N TYR A 194 11.45 -12.90 -3.87
CA TYR A 194 10.06 -12.46 -3.62
C TYR A 194 9.79 -12.08 -2.17
N GLN A 195 10.74 -12.26 -1.30
CA GLN A 195 10.64 -11.76 0.05
C GLN A 195 10.48 -10.24 0.01
N PRO A 196 9.55 -9.65 0.78
CA PRO A 196 9.56 -8.21 0.97
C PRO A 196 10.97 -7.81 1.38
N GLY A 197 11.56 -6.85 0.67
CA GLY A 197 12.87 -6.31 1.02
C GLY A 197 12.91 -6.05 2.51
N THR A 198 14.03 -6.33 3.14
CA THR A 198 14.22 -6.38 4.61
C THR A 198 13.27 -5.40 5.29
N PRO A 199 12.33 -5.84 6.12
CA PRO A 199 11.44 -4.91 6.79
C PRO A 199 12.32 -3.85 7.44
N LYS A 200 12.01 -2.59 7.24
CA LYS A 200 12.84 -1.42 7.62
C LYS A 200 13.30 -1.43 9.08
N LEU A 201 12.76 -2.34 9.88
CA LEU A 201 13.26 -2.71 11.22
C LEU A 201 12.76 -4.12 11.56
N MET A 202 13.62 -5.12 11.53
CA MET A 202 13.37 -6.37 12.23
C MET A 202 13.67 -6.13 13.72
N LEU A 203 12.68 -5.63 14.43
CA LEU A 203 12.76 -5.63 15.89
C LEU A 203 12.72 -7.07 16.39
N SER A 204 13.71 -7.44 17.19
CA SER A 204 13.66 -8.72 17.88
C SER A 204 12.41 -8.77 18.79
N ALA A 205 11.90 -9.96 19.04
CA ALA A 205 10.73 -10.11 19.92
C ALA A 205 11.00 -9.53 21.32
N GLU A 206 12.25 -9.52 21.79
CA GLU A 206 12.68 -8.91 23.03
C GLU A 206 12.56 -7.37 22.99
N LYS A 207 13.01 -6.75 21.91
CA LYS A 207 12.88 -5.30 21.73
C LYS A 207 11.42 -4.86 21.64
N MET A 208 10.55 -5.64 21.01
CA MET A 208 9.11 -5.36 20.99
C MET A 208 8.47 -5.52 22.38
N HIS A 209 8.94 -6.46 23.19
CA HIS A 209 8.47 -6.65 24.56
C HIS A 209 8.74 -5.42 25.43
N SER A 210 9.90 -4.80 25.28
CA SER A 210 10.28 -3.60 26.04
C SER A 210 9.43 -2.36 25.74
N LEU A 211 8.79 -2.26 24.55
CA LEU A 211 7.89 -1.15 24.23
C LEU A 211 6.79 -0.93 25.27
N TYR A 212 6.26 -2.01 25.84
CA TYR A 212 5.25 -1.93 26.89
C TYR A 212 5.74 -1.10 28.09
N ASP A 213 6.97 -1.35 28.52
CA ASP A 213 7.51 -0.75 29.73
C ASP A 213 7.75 0.78 29.54
N PHE A 214 8.15 1.21 28.33
CA PHE A 214 8.29 2.64 28.01
C PHE A 214 6.95 3.39 27.96
N PHE A 215 5.85 2.68 27.70
CA PHE A 215 4.52 3.30 27.64
C PHE A 215 3.78 3.33 29.00
N THR A 216 4.33 2.73 30.06
CA THR A 216 3.65 2.66 31.37
C THR A 216 3.46 4.02 32.03
N GLY A 217 4.34 4.98 31.75
CA GLY A 217 4.28 6.35 32.28
C GLY A 217 3.27 7.27 31.57
N ILE A 218 2.67 6.84 30.47
CA ILE A 218 1.73 7.67 29.71
C ILE A 218 0.35 7.64 30.39
N PRO A 219 -0.24 8.83 30.72
CA PRO A 219 -1.58 8.89 31.29
C PRO A 219 -2.63 8.32 30.33
N ASP A 220 -3.50 7.45 30.85
CA ASP A 220 -4.59 6.87 30.03
C ASP A 220 -5.74 7.88 29.89
N PRO A 221 -5.98 8.42 28.67
CA PRO A 221 -7.00 9.43 28.43
C PRO A 221 -8.43 8.89 28.46
N ARG A 222 -8.59 7.57 28.54
CA ARG A 222 -9.91 6.92 28.52
C ARG A 222 -10.57 6.94 29.89
N ARG A 223 -11.91 6.94 29.91
CA ARG A 223 -12.69 6.71 31.14
C ARG A 223 -12.46 5.30 31.68
N ALA A 224 -12.63 5.09 32.99
CA ALA A 224 -12.38 3.81 33.67
C ALA A 224 -13.09 2.61 32.98
N GLN A 225 -14.33 2.80 32.53
CA GLN A 225 -15.09 1.76 31.83
C GLN A 225 -14.47 1.35 30.49
N GLY A 226 -13.68 2.22 29.84
CA GLY A 226 -12.98 1.94 28.56
C GLY A 226 -11.62 1.26 28.70
N ARG A 227 -11.13 1.02 29.92
CA ARG A 227 -9.77 0.51 30.20
C ARG A 227 -9.66 -1.01 30.31
N ARG A 228 -10.49 -1.75 29.59
CA ARG A 228 -10.42 -3.25 29.59
C ARG A 228 -9.07 -3.80 29.14
N HIS A 229 -8.40 -3.09 28.23
CA HIS A 229 -7.01 -3.34 27.82
C HIS A 229 -6.18 -2.17 28.32
N SER A 230 -5.00 -2.45 28.90
CA SER A 230 -4.12 -1.39 29.38
C SER A 230 -3.65 -0.49 28.24
N LEU A 231 -3.43 0.80 28.52
CA LEU A 231 -2.91 1.73 27.53
C LEU A 231 -1.57 1.24 26.92
N PRO A 232 -0.58 0.80 27.75
CA PRO A 232 0.68 0.30 27.22
C PRO A 232 0.52 -0.88 26.26
N THR A 233 -0.40 -1.82 26.52
CA THR A 233 -0.70 -2.92 25.58
C THR A 233 -1.18 -2.40 24.23
N VAL A 234 -2.12 -1.45 24.23
CA VAL A 234 -2.66 -0.90 22.97
C VAL A 234 -1.57 -0.16 22.21
N LEU A 235 -0.77 0.66 22.86
CA LEU A 235 0.31 1.43 22.24
C LEU A 235 1.43 0.51 21.74
N ALA A 236 1.85 -0.50 22.52
CA ALA A 236 2.89 -1.42 22.12
C ALA A 236 2.48 -2.26 20.88
N ILE A 237 1.25 -2.75 20.84
CA ILE A 237 0.72 -3.45 19.66
C ILE A 237 0.65 -2.51 18.45
N SER A 238 0.17 -1.26 18.65
CA SER A 238 0.09 -0.26 17.57
C SER A 238 1.46 0.04 16.99
N THR A 239 2.45 0.33 17.85
CA THR A 239 3.82 0.63 17.43
C THR A 239 4.46 -0.56 16.71
N ALA A 240 4.34 -1.76 17.27
CA ALA A 240 4.87 -2.97 16.63
C ALA A 240 4.23 -3.25 15.26
N ALA A 241 2.92 -3.04 15.13
CA ALA A 241 2.22 -3.19 13.85
C ALA A 241 2.69 -2.16 12.82
N VAL A 242 2.88 -0.88 13.20
CA VAL A 242 3.42 0.17 12.33
C VAL A 242 4.84 -0.16 11.89
N LEU A 243 5.69 -0.61 12.81
CA LEU A 243 7.05 -1.06 12.50
C LEU A 243 7.08 -2.27 11.54
N CYS A 244 6.03 -3.10 11.58
CA CYS A 244 5.79 -4.17 10.61
C CYS A 244 5.10 -3.69 9.32
N GLY A 245 5.07 -2.38 9.05
CA GLY A 245 4.51 -1.79 7.83
C GLY A 245 2.98 -1.77 7.77
N ARG A 246 2.29 -1.80 8.94
CA ARG A 246 0.82 -1.70 8.96
C ARG A 246 0.37 -0.25 9.08
N GLU A 247 -0.65 0.11 8.30
CA GLU A 247 -1.21 1.46 8.26
C GLU A 247 -2.69 1.45 8.64
N GLY A 248 -3.12 2.53 9.29
CA GLY A 248 -4.49 2.76 9.70
C GLY A 248 -5.00 1.78 10.78
N TYR A 249 -6.05 2.18 11.48
CA TYR A 249 -6.58 1.44 12.64
C TYR A 249 -6.98 -0.01 12.31
N LYS A 250 -7.54 -0.22 11.13
CA LYS A 250 -7.88 -1.55 10.65
C LYS A 250 -6.63 -2.42 10.41
N GLY A 251 -5.57 -1.86 9.82
CA GLY A 251 -4.30 -2.58 9.61
C GLY A 251 -3.66 -2.99 10.94
N LEU A 252 -3.71 -2.12 11.95
CA LEU A 252 -3.22 -2.43 13.30
C LEU A 252 -4.01 -3.58 13.94
N TRP A 253 -5.35 -3.50 13.89
CA TRP A 253 -6.22 -4.55 14.43
C TRP A 253 -6.05 -5.88 13.69
N ASP A 254 -5.95 -5.85 12.39
CA ASP A 254 -5.76 -7.04 11.56
C ASP A 254 -4.41 -7.72 11.89
N TRP A 255 -3.36 -6.93 12.12
CA TRP A 255 -2.06 -7.44 12.57
C TRP A 255 -2.16 -8.07 13.97
N ALA A 256 -2.83 -7.39 14.90
CA ALA A 256 -3.05 -7.90 16.25
C ALA A 256 -3.82 -9.23 16.26
N LYS A 257 -4.82 -9.41 15.38
CA LYS A 257 -5.54 -10.68 15.24
C LYS A 257 -4.63 -11.84 14.81
N ALA A 258 -3.63 -11.53 13.98
CA ALA A 258 -2.69 -12.54 13.51
C ALA A 258 -1.65 -12.97 14.57
N LEU A 259 -1.57 -12.28 15.72
CA LEU A 259 -0.73 -12.68 16.83
C LEU A 259 -1.20 -14.02 17.40
N GLY A 260 -0.29 -14.99 17.46
CA GLY A 260 -0.51 -16.24 18.18
C GLY A 260 -0.56 -16.03 19.71
N PRO A 261 -0.94 -17.07 20.49
CA PRO A 261 -1.06 -16.97 21.95
C PRO A 261 0.19 -16.40 22.63
N LYS A 262 1.37 -16.87 22.28
CA LYS A 262 2.66 -16.37 22.81
C LYS A 262 2.91 -14.89 22.47
N GLY A 263 2.52 -14.45 21.28
CA GLY A 263 2.63 -13.04 20.89
C GLY A 263 1.70 -12.15 21.71
N ARG A 264 0.47 -12.58 21.92
CA ARG A 264 -0.53 -11.86 22.74
C ARG A 264 -0.09 -11.79 24.21
N GLU A 265 0.49 -12.85 24.74
CA GLU A 265 1.08 -12.88 26.07
C GLU A 265 2.23 -11.87 26.21
N ARG A 266 3.16 -11.83 25.25
CA ARG A 266 4.28 -10.86 25.22
C ARG A 266 3.83 -9.42 25.27
N PHE A 267 2.74 -9.09 24.58
CA PHE A 267 2.13 -7.75 24.65
C PHE A 267 1.25 -7.55 25.88
N ARG A 268 1.27 -8.50 26.84
CA ARG A 268 0.45 -8.45 28.06
C ARG A 268 -1.03 -8.23 27.77
N CYS A 269 -1.55 -8.88 26.72
CA CYS A 269 -2.97 -8.86 26.43
C CYS A 269 -3.78 -9.46 27.58
N ARG A 270 -4.98 -8.92 27.78
CA ARG A 270 -5.88 -9.40 28.83
C ARG A 270 -6.20 -10.88 28.64
N TYR A 271 -6.05 -11.68 29.70
CA TYR A 271 -6.43 -13.10 29.70
C TYR A 271 -7.88 -13.27 30.21
N VAL A 272 -8.74 -13.89 29.41
CA VAL A 272 -10.16 -14.10 29.75
C VAL A 272 -10.63 -15.44 29.20
N LYS A 273 -11.34 -16.23 30.02
CA LYS A 273 -11.95 -17.50 29.61
C LYS A 273 -11.00 -18.44 28.84
N GLY A 274 -9.77 -18.59 29.34
CA GLY A 274 -8.78 -19.51 28.75
C GLY A 274 -8.01 -18.98 27.54
N GLY A 275 -8.08 -17.67 27.22
CA GLY A 275 -7.36 -17.11 26.10
C GLY A 275 -7.01 -15.63 26.25
N PHE A 276 -5.91 -15.22 25.57
CA PHE A 276 -5.49 -13.83 25.48
C PHE A 276 -6.35 -13.08 24.45
N GLN A 277 -6.96 -12.00 24.88
CA GLN A 277 -7.83 -11.15 24.07
C GLN A 277 -7.07 -9.93 23.56
N ILE A 278 -7.22 -9.63 22.28
CA ILE A 278 -6.67 -8.40 21.68
C ILE A 278 -7.66 -7.25 21.78
N PRO A 279 -7.18 -5.99 21.78
CA PRO A 279 -8.05 -4.82 21.64
C PRO A 279 -8.83 -4.86 20.32
N SER A 280 -10.06 -4.33 20.31
CA SER A 280 -10.83 -4.15 19.07
C SER A 280 -10.30 -2.99 18.22
N GLU A 281 -10.70 -2.93 16.95
CA GLU A 281 -10.36 -1.82 16.05
C GLU A 281 -10.76 -0.46 16.64
N SER A 282 -11.93 -0.38 17.25
CA SER A 282 -12.44 0.84 17.89
C SER A 282 -11.57 1.30 19.07
N ILE A 283 -10.97 0.36 19.82
CA ILE A 283 -10.05 0.69 20.92
C ILE A 283 -8.74 1.27 20.37
N PHE A 284 -8.17 0.70 19.31
CA PHE A 284 -6.99 1.28 18.65
C PHE A 284 -7.27 2.72 18.19
N ARG A 285 -8.41 2.93 17.54
CA ARG A 285 -8.82 4.25 17.09
C ARG A 285 -9.01 5.23 18.27
N ASP A 286 -9.76 4.85 19.30
CA ASP A 286 -10.06 5.71 20.45
C ASP A 286 -8.79 6.12 21.20
N VAL A 287 -7.87 5.17 21.42
CA VAL A 287 -6.58 5.44 22.09
C VAL A 287 -5.72 6.37 21.25
N LEU A 288 -5.50 6.10 19.97
CA LEU A 288 -4.58 6.86 19.12
C LEU A 288 -5.10 8.26 18.77
N ILE A 289 -6.40 8.51 18.90
CA ILE A 289 -6.96 9.87 18.75
C ILE A 289 -6.78 10.70 20.03
N ARG A 290 -6.76 10.05 21.21
CA ARG A 290 -6.82 10.75 22.51
C ARG A 290 -5.50 10.79 23.25
N VAL A 291 -4.56 9.90 22.92
CA VAL A 291 -3.24 9.92 23.58
C VAL A 291 -2.52 11.23 23.25
N GLU A 292 -1.91 11.85 24.27
CA GLU A 292 -1.12 13.06 24.06
C GLU A 292 0.10 12.77 23.21
N PRO A 293 0.23 13.42 22.03
CA PRO A 293 1.31 13.12 21.08
C PRO A 293 2.71 13.30 21.67
N GLU A 294 2.89 14.33 22.49
CA GLU A 294 4.17 14.68 23.14
C GLU A 294 4.61 13.57 24.10
N GLN A 295 3.68 12.99 24.85
CA GLN A 295 3.97 11.88 25.77
C GLN A 295 4.36 10.62 25.01
N LEU A 296 3.69 10.34 23.90
CA LEU A 296 4.00 9.21 23.05
C LEU A 296 5.36 9.39 22.37
N ASP A 297 5.64 10.57 21.84
CA ASP A 297 6.93 10.90 21.20
C ASP A 297 8.08 10.76 22.19
N LEU A 298 7.93 11.27 23.41
CA LEU A 298 8.94 11.17 24.46
C LEU A 298 9.24 9.69 24.81
N ALA A 299 8.22 8.88 24.99
CA ALA A 299 8.37 7.46 25.28
C ALA A 299 9.07 6.70 24.14
N LEU A 300 8.75 7.02 22.89
CA LEU A 300 9.41 6.45 21.71
C LEU A 300 10.86 6.91 21.59
N GLN A 301 11.17 8.17 21.88
CA GLN A 301 12.55 8.68 21.92
C GLN A 301 13.39 7.93 22.99
N GLN A 302 12.84 7.72 24.18
CA GLN A 302 13.50 6.95 25.24
C GLN A 302 13.75 5.51 24.81
N TRP A 303 12.78 4.88 24.16
CA TRP A 303 12.93 3.54 23.62
C TRP A 303 14.00 3.48 22.53
N HIS A 304 14.03 4.44 21.60
CA HIS A 304 15.07 4.55 20.57
C HIS A 304 16.46 4.74 21.18
N LYS A 305 16.60 5.61 22.19
CA LYS A 305 17.86 5.82 22.89
C LYS A 305 18.38 4.57 23.57
N ALA A 306 17.48 3.72 24.09
CA ALA A 306 17.85 2.48 24.76
C ALA A 306 18.21 1.34 23.77
N HIS A 307 17.74 1.39 22.52
CA HIS A 307 17.83 0.24 21.58
C HIS A 307 18.32 0.62 20.19
N GLY A 308 18.47 1.90 19.90
CA GLY A 308 18.96 2.43 18.63
C GLY A 308 20.48 2.45 18.53
N GLN A 309 20.97 2.70 17.32
CA GLN A 309 22.36 3.07 17.08
C GLN A 309 22.46 4.58 17.03
N ASP A 310 23.53 5.15 17.56
CA ASP A 310 23.80 6.59 17.46
C ASP A 310 24.17 6.95 16.02
N ASP A 311 23.63 8.06 15.55
CA ASP A 311 23.95 8.64 14.26
C ASP A 311 24.82 9.88 14.44
N GLU A 312 25.87 9.99 13.66
CA GLU A 312 26.77 11.17 13.65
C GLU A 312 26.14 12.39 12.98
N SER A 313 25.10 12.18 12.17
CA SER A 313 24.40 13.24 11.44
C SER A 313 22.90 12.99 11.35
N LEU A 314 22.11 14.07 11.41
CA LEU A 314 20.67 14.06 11.32
C LEU A 314 20.20 14.81 10.07
N ALA A 315 19.27 14.22 9.34
CA ALA A 315 18.51 14.89 8.31
C ALA A 315 17.22 15.44 8.93
N ILE A 316 16.90 16.71 8.65
CA ILE A 316 15.63 17.33 9.07
C ILE A 316 14.74 17.42 7.84
N ASP A 317 13.54 16.82 7.91
CA ASP A 317 12.53 16.87 6.85
C ASP A 317 11.22 17.43 7.38
N GLY A 318 10.58 18.26 6.58
CA GLY A 318 9.28 18.85 6.87
C GLY A 318 8.20 18.34 5.92
N LYS A 319 7.11 17.79 6.46
CA LYS A 319 6.01 17.27 5.66
C LYS A 319 4.67 17.90 6.03
N THR A 320 3.98 18.44 5.01
CA THR A 320 2.59 18.86 5.16
C THR A 320 1.66 17.65 5.06
N MET A 321 0.87 17.43 6.07
CA MET A 321 -0.10 16.34 6.14
C MET A 321 -1.38 16.74 5.41
N LYS A 322 -1.52 16.35 4.15
CA LYS A 322 -2.60 16.79 3.23
C LYS A 322 -4.02 16.66 3.78
N ASN A 323 -4.27 15.74 4.71
CA ASN A 323 -5.62 15.47 5.23
C ASN A 323 -5.73 15.67 6.74
N ALA A 324 -4.71 16.21 7.40
CA ALA A 324 -4.74 16.54 8.81
C ALA A 324 -4.95 18.04 8.98
N ILE A 325 -6.19 18.43 9.22
CA ILE A 325 -6.61 19.82 9.45
C ILE A 325 -6.85 19.98 10.94
N ASP A 326 -6.30 21.02 11.55
CA ASP A 326 -6.54 21.34 12.96
C ASP A 326 -7.94 21.95 13.17
N ARG A 327 -8.28 22.25 14.44
CA ARG A 327 -9.60 22.81 14.79
C ARG A 327 -9.85 24.21 14.19
N GLU A 328 -8.79 24.89 13.74
CA GLU A 328 -8.83 26.21 13.13
C GLU A 328 -8.79 26.15 11.60
N GLY A 329 -8.90 24.96 11.00
CA GLY A 329 -8.94 24.78 9.55
C GLY A 329 -7.55 24.80 8.88
N ARG A 330 -6.45 24.82 9.62
CA ARG A 330 -5.08 24.87 9.09
C ARG A 330 -4.53 23.47 8.88
N GLN A 331 -3.75 23.30 7.82
CA GLN A 331 -3.06 22.04 7.57
C GLN A 331 -1.97 21.77 8.60
N THR A 332 -1.87 20.54 9.06
CA THR A 332 -0.82 20.12 9.99
C THR A 332 0.50 19.92 9.25
N HIS A 333 1.54 20.60 9.72
CA HIS A 333 2.92 20.42 9.28
C HIS A 333 3.69 19.65 10.36
N ILE A 334 4.47 18.65 9.96
CA ILE A 334 5.31 17.87 10.87
C ILE A 334 6.75 18.01 10.42
N MET A 335 7.63 18.40 11.34
CA MET A 335 9.08 18.32 11.15
C MET A 335 9.59 17.06 11.83
N SER A 336 10.44 16.31 11.13
CA SER A 336 11.03 15.06 11.60
C SER A 336 12.55 15.17 11.55
N ALA A 337 13.23 14.74 12.61
CA ALA A 337 14.67 14.54 12.62
C ALA A 337 14.98 13.04 12.45
N ILE A 338 15.69 12.69 11.39
CA ILE A 338 15.95 11.31 10.98
C ILE A 338 17.45 11.09 10.92
N GLY A 339 17.95 10.02 11.52
CA GLY A 339 19.32 9.60 11.46
C GLY A 339 19.74 9.26 10.03
N HIS A 340 20.88 9.80 9.59
CA HIS A 340 21.32 9.63 8.21
C HIS A 340 21.74 8.18 7.89
N GLN A 341 22.36 7.49 8.84
CA GLN A 341 22.82 6.10 8.69
C GLN A 341 21.74 5.11 9.15
N SER A 342 21.22 5.27 10.36
CA SER A 342 20.24 4.36 10.97
C SER A 342 18.86 4.44 10.32
N LYS A 343 18.54 5.55 9.63
CA LYS A 343 17.18 5.87 9.15
C LYS A 343 16.14 5.94 10.28
N THR A 344 16.60 6.06 11.50
CA THR A 344 15.75 6.16 12.69
C THR A 344 15.18 7.57 12.82
N CYS A 345 13.88 7.70 13.05
CA CYS A 345 13.26 8.98 13.38
C CYS A 345 13.47 9.27 14.87
N TYR A 346 14.29 10.26 15.18
CA TYR A 346 14.61 10.65 16.57
C TYR A 346 13.51 11.46 17.22
N THR A 347 12.86 12.34 16.47
CA THR A 347 11.73 13.13 16.96
C THR A 347 10.86 13.65 15.82
N GLN A 348 9.61 13.89 16.13
CA GLN A 348 8.66 14.55 15.23
C GLN A 348 7.94 15.66 16.02
N LYS A 349 7.88 16.86 15.46
CA LYS A 349 7.15 17.97 16.06
C LYS A 349 6.17 18.59 15.07
N LYS A 350 4.99 18.92 15.56
CA LYS A 350 4.05 19.76 14.83
C LYS A 350 4.69 21.13 14.69
N SER A 351 4.95 21.55 13.46
CA SER A 351 5.44 22.90 13.15
C SER A 351 4.23 23.82 12.99
N VAL A 352 4.25 24.92 13.71
CA VAL A 352 3.40 26.08 13.39
C VAL A 352 4.21 26.88 12.38
N LEU A 353 3.89 26.77 11.09
CA LEU A 353 4.46 27.69 10.12
C LEU A 353 4.01 29.10 10.54
N CYS A 354 4.96 29.94 10.88
CA CYS A 354 4.75 31.37 10.83
C CYS A 354 4.40 31.76 9.39
N PRO A 355 3.40 32.62 9.16
CA PRO A 355 2.98 33.04 7.85
C PRO A 355 4.09 33.72 7.06
#